data_8d3180090f779c36472027073fc5cdfd
#
_entry.id   8d3180090f779c36472027073fc5cdfd
#
_cell.length_a   1.000
_cell.length_b   1.000
_cell.length_c   1.000
_cell.angle_alpha   90.00
_cell.angle_beta   90.00
_cell.angle_gamma   90.00
#
_symmetry.space_group_name_H-M   'P 1'
#
loop_
_entity.id
_entity.type
_entity.pdbx_description
1 polymer ?
#
loop_
_entity_poly.entity_id
_entity_poly.type
_entity_poly.pdbx_seq_one_letter_code
_entity_poly.pdbx_strand_id
1 'polypeptide(L)'
;MHELMDVLRRQAHYFGPELAKTAYQRGLAVTKQDGSTQPIPITATPVILDAEEIKRRSLLSAKLASATMKMARAVLGGPDAELLLGALSPLERRMAEATWEVSRKLATTRVDYFVSGGRPWALEVNATIPAMQGYSDIAARTFIEVVARHVRYPEKALASLLTLNGNNALALYRALLDGYAAERNGQMPDTVALLCRKNDAQITELRWLCERFREFGADADVVHPEDVSGDDTFTVNGKKYDLVYRHLFVRRLEQNPAPWVEDFLSVVPGKKAVFLNPPASQVEVKMTFALLSQAVTDAALAERAGLTPEELEAVRESVPWTRPFRHGPGVDPDGAKVDDIVARVVQEPARFVLKRSWDYGGKAVFLGRSVGTVPYEERVKGAYGESKTWEQLCERAATDTQGGGFVVQEVVDTQPEEHLLCGTNQVLPTSFFVDYSAYASVGLAKQPAWGGVCRGSMSEIVNIVGGGGVLPLITTEVASKLLLAWKAL
;
A
#
# COMPACT_ATOMS: atom_id res chain seq x y z
N MET A 1 -25.14 -13.29 0.13
CA MET A 1 -24.37 -12.03 0.15
C MET A 1 -25.20 -10.85 -0.37
N HIS A 2 -25.85 -10.92 -1.52
CA HIS A 2 -26.75 -9.85 -2.01
C HIS A 2 -27.80 -9.43 -0.99
N GLU A 3 -28.43 -10.39 -0.33
CA GLU A 3 -29.46 -10.10 0.70
C GLU A 3 -28.92 -9.24 1.87
N LEU A 4 -27.69 -9.52 2.37
CA LEU A 4 -27.10 -8.66 3.41
C LEU A 4 -26.85 -7.26 2.87
N MET A 5 -26.32 -7.12 1.67
CA MET A 5 -26.08 -5.80 1.07
C MET A 5 -27.37 -5.00 0.91
N ASP A 6 -28.47 -5.64 0.52
CA ASP A 6 -29.79 -5.01 0.40
C ASP A 6 -30.33 -4.53 1.76
N VAL A 7 -30.12 -5.35 2.79
CA VAL A 7 -30.47 -5.00 4.16
C VAL A 7 -29.64 -3.80 4.64
N LEU A 8 -28.33 -3.85 4.48
CA LEU A 8 -27.43 -2.77 4.87
C LEU A 8 -27.79 -1.47 4.15
N ARG A 9 -28.07 -1.51 2.84
CA ARG A 9 -28.48 -0.32 2.08
C ARG A 9 -29.76 0.31 2.65
N ARG A 10 -30.76 -0.49 2.96
CA ARG A 10 -32.02 0.02 3.54
C ARG A 10 -31.88 0.60 4.94
N GLN A 11 -30.93 0.09 5.74
CA GLN A 11 -30.80 0.42 7.15
C GLN A 11 -29.62 1.34 7.48
N ALA A 12 -28.78 1.65 6.50
CA ALA A 12 -27.55 2.44 6.70
C ALA A 12 -27.80 3.79 7.40
N HIS A 13 -28.95 4.42 7.18
CA HIS A 13 -29.30 5.70 7.80
C HIS A 13 -29.46 5.61 9.33
N TYR A 14 -29.75 4.41 9.87
CA TYR A 14 -29.86 4.22 11.32
C TYR A 14 -28.51 4.02 12.00
N PHE A 15 -27.56 3.33 11.36
CA PHE A 15 -26.28 2.99 11.97
C PHE A 15 -25.07 3.73 11.37
N GLY A 16 -25.20 4.29 10.17
CA GLY A 16 -24.10 4.92 9.46
C GLY A 16 -23.45 6.11 10.18
N PRO A 17 -24.25 7.04 10.76
CA PRO A 17 -23.68 8.13 11.56
C PRO A 17 -22.91 7.65 12.80
N GLU A 18 -23.39 6.62 13.48
CA GLU A 18 -22.68 5.99 14.59
C GLU A 18 -21.39 5.32 14.11
N LEU A 19 -21.44 4.63 12.96
CA LEU A 19 -20.29 4.01 12.35
C LEU A 19 -19.18 5.04 12.06
N ALA A 20 -19.51 6.15 11.40
CA ALA A 20 -18.56 7.21 11.08
C ALA A 20 -17.96 7.84 12.35
N LYS A 21 -18.80 8.17 13.33
CA LYS A 21 -18.36 8.75 14.60
C LYS A 21 -17.43 7.80 15.38
N THR A 22 -17.82 6.53 15.49
CA THR A 22 -17.05 5.54 16.25
C THR A 22 -15.72 5.23 15.57
N ALA A 23 -15.69 5.11 14.23
CA ALA A 23 -14.46 4.90 13.47
C ALA A 23 -13.47 6.06 13.67
N TYR A 24 -13.94 7.30 13.60
CA TYR A 24 -13.11 8.49 13.87
C TYR A 24 -12.56 8.48 15.30
N GLN A 25 -13.39 8.21 16.31
CA GLN A 25 -12.97 8.14 17.72
C GLN A 25 -11.92 7.07 17.97
N ARG A 26 -11.89 6.01 17.15
CA ARG A 26 -10.88 4.92 17.18
C ARG A 26 -9.62 5.23 16.40
N GLY A 27 -9.53 6.38 15.78
CA GLY A 27 -8.35 6.82 15.04
C GLY A 27 -8.40 6.57 13.53
N LEU A 28 -9.58 6.30 12.93
CA LEU A 28 -9.71 6.31 11.47
C LEU A 28 -9.69 7.77 10.98
N ALA A 29 -8.49 8.34 10.96
CA ALA A 29 -8.25 9.75 10.69
C ALA A 29 -6.88 10.02 10.10
N VAL A 30 -6.75 11.06 9.30
CA VAL A 30 -5.46 11.63 8.90
C VAL A 30 -5.12 12.83 9.78
N THR A 31 -3.84 12.98 10.11
CA THR A 31 -3.34 14.14 10.84
C THR A 31 -2.82 15.18 9.86
N LYS A 32 -3.23 16.42 10.02
CA LYS A 32 -2.74 17.57 9.24
C LYS A 32 -1.44 18.11 9.81
N GLN A 33 -0.78 19.00 9.06
CA GLN A 33 0.48 19.62 9.48
C GLN A 33 0.36 20.43 10.78
N ASP A 34 -0.81 21.00 11.05
CA ASP A 34 -1.11 21.73 12.29
C ASP A 34 -1.42 20.83 13.49
N GLY A 35 -1.36 19.53 13.31
CA GLY A 35 -1.66 18.52 14.33
C GLY A 35 -3.15 18.22 14.50
N SER A 36 -4.05 18.92 13.82
CA SER A 36 -5.47 18.60 13.82
C SER A 36 -5.73 17.30 13.06
N THR A 37 -6.84 16.61 13.38
CA THR A 37 -7.23 15.37 12.69
C THR A 37 -8.47 15.57 11.83
N GLN A 38 -8.48 14.89 10.70
CA GLN A 38 -9.63 14.84 9.80
C GLN A 38 -10.08 13.38 9.64
N PRO A 39 -11.39 13.09 9.79
CA PRO A 39 -11.90 11.74 9.59
C PRO A 39 -11.56 11.21 8.20
N ILE A 40 -11.13 9.95 8.14
CA ILE A 40 -11.15 9.19 6.88
C ILE A 40 -12.59 8.68 6.70
N PRO A 41 -13.23 8.97 5.56
CA PRO A 41 -14.57 8.49 5.29
C PRO A 41 -14.65 6.96 5.33
N ILE A 42 -15.78 6.43 5.83
CA ILE A 42 -16.07 4.99 5.90
C ILE A 42 -17.41 4.70 5.25
N THR A 43 -17.58 3.52 4.66
CA THR A 43 -18.86 3.13 4.04
C THR A 43 -19.68 2.19 4.94
N ALA A 44 -21.00 2.29 4.86
CA ALA A 44 -21.94 1.34 5.47
C ALA A 44 -22.07 0.03 4.69
N THR A 45 -21.55 0.00 3.47
CA THR A 45 -21.52 -1.18 2.61
C THR A 45 -20.11 -1.74 2.58
N PRO A 46 -19.87 -2.94 3.18
CA PRO A 46 -18.55 -3.54 3.22
C PRO A 46 -18.18 -4.20 1.90
N VAL A 47 -16.88 -4.44 1.70
CA VAL A 47 -16.39 -5.45 0.77
C VAL A 47 -16.41 -6.79 1.50
N ILE A 48 -16.97 -7.81 0.87
CA ILE A 48 -17.17 -9.13 1.47
C ILE A 48 -16.40 -10.15 0.65
N LEU A 49 -15.41 -10.79 1.28
CA LEU A 49 -14.57 -11.80 0.66
C LEU A 49 -14.56 -13.07 1.49
N ASP A 50 -14.35 -14.19 0.82
CA ASP A 50 -14.04 -15.44 1.48
C ASP A 50 -12.64 -15.37 2.14
N ALA A 51 -12.46 -16.01 3.29
CA ALA A 51 -11.18 -16.05 3.99
C ALA A 51 -10.07 -16.69 3.13
N GLU A 52 -10.39 -17.72 2.35
CA GLU A 52 -9.45 -18.36 1.42
C GLU A 52 -9.10 -17.42 0.25
N GLU A 53 -10.03 -16.59 -0.21
CA GLU A 53 -9.75 -15.58 -1.23
C GLU A 53 -8.81 -14.49 -0.70
N ILE A 54 -9.00 -14.01 0.53
CA ILE A 54 -8.07 -13.08 1.18
C ILE A 54 -6.67 -13.69 1.25
N LYS A 55 -6.57 -14.96 1.69
CA LYS A 55 -5.31 -15.70 1.74
C LYS A 55 -4.69 -15.88 0.36
N ARG A 56 -5.49 -16.26 -0.65
CA ARG A 56 -5.03 -16.41 -2.03
C ARG A 56 -4.42 -15.12 -2.58
N ARG A 57 -5.05 -13.97 -2.32
CA ARG A 57 -4.52 -12.65 -2.73
C ARG A 57 -3.24 -12.30 -1.98
N SER A 58 -3.13 -12.62 -0.70
CA SER A 58 -1.89 -12.44 0.05
C SER A 58 -0.74 -13.32 -0.49
N LEU A 59 -1.04 -14.58 -0.86
CA LEU A 59 -0.05 -15.47 -1.49
C LEU A 59 0.39 -14.98 -2.87
N LEU A 60 -0.54 -14.47 -3.68
CA LEU A 60 -0.22 -13.83 -4.96
C LEU A 60 0.69 -12.60 -4.73
N SER A 61 0.33 -11.75 -3.75
CA SER A 61 1.12 -10.58 -3.38
C SER A 61 2.53 -10.94 -2.90
N ALA A 62 2.69 -12.05 -2.17
CA ALA A 62 3.99 -12.55 -1.74
C ALA A 62 4.87 -12.93 -2.94
N LYS A 63 4.32 -13.60 -3.96
CA LYS A 63 5.04 -13.94 -5.20
C LYS A 63 5.44 -12.67 -5.96
N LEU A 64 4.54 -11.70 -6.12
CA LEU A 64 4.82 -10.45 -6.81
C LEU A 64 5.87 -9.62 -6.07
N ALA A 65 5.77 -9.48 -4.75
CA ALA A 65 6.75 -8.76 -3.95
C ALA A 65 8.13 -9.45 -3.97
N SER A 66 8.17 -10.79 -3.93
CA SER A 66 9.41 -11.57 -4.09
C SER A 66 10.04 -11.34 -5.47
N ALA A 67 9.24 -11.42 -6.53
CA ALA A 67 9.69 -11.16 -7.89
C ALA A 67 10.23 -9.73 -8.04
N THR A 68 9.54 -8.73 -7.46
CA THR A 68 9.97 -7.33 -7.45
C THR A 68 11.33 -7.18 -6.77
N MET A 69 11.51 -7.78 -5.60
CA MET A 69 12.77 -7.73 -4.86
C MET A 69 13.92 -8.41 -5.65
N LYS A 70 13.68 -9.55 -6.26
CA LYS A 70 14.67 -10.26 -7.10
C LYS A 70 15.04 -9.42 -8.33
N MET A 71 14.06 -8.83 -9.01
CA MET A 71 14.28 -7.95 -10.15
C MET A 71 15.12 -6.72 -9.75
N ALA A 72 14.77 -6.06 -8.65
CA ALA A 72 15.55 -4.92 -8.14
C ALA A 72 17.02 -5.30 -7.89
N ARG A 73 17.27 -6.46 -7.28
CA ARG A 73 18.65 -6.96 -7.05
C ARG A 73 19.41 -7.22 -8.33
N ALA A 74 18.78 -7.88 -9.30
CA ALA A 74 19.41 -8.20 -10.59
C ALA A 74 19.78 -6.94 -11.36
N VAL A 75 18.91 -5.92 -11.34
CA VAL A 75 19.15 -4.63 -12.01
C VAL A 75 20.26 -3.85 -11.32
N LEU A 76 20.24 -3.77 -9.98
CA LEU A 76 21.28 -3.08 -9.20
C LEU A 76 22.67 -3.73 -9.32
N GLY A 77 22.72 -5.02 -9.53
CA GLY A 77 23.98 -5.77 -9.79
C GLY A 77 24.47 -5.72 -11.24
N GLY A 78 23.75 -5.03 -12.13
CA GLY A 78 24.01 -5.02 -13.57
C GLY A 78 24.31 -3.62 -14.15
N PRO A 79 24.49 -3.53 -15.48
CA PRO A 79 24.76 -2.27 -16.17
C PRO A 79 23.57 -1.28 -16.12
N ASP A 80 22.37 -1.78 -15.86
CA ASP A 80 21.14 -1.00 -15.87
C ASP A 80 20.78 -0.42 -14.48
N ALA A 81 21.70 -0.43 -13.51
CA ALA A 81 21.47 0.00 -12.13
C ALA A 81 20.85 1.42 -12.04
N GLU A 82 21.24 2.32 -12.93
CA GLU A 82 20.71 3.68 -12.97
C GLU A 82 19.21 3.77 -13.29
N LEU A 83 18.61 2.75 -13.88
CA LEU A 83 17.15 2.69 -14.04
C LEU A 83 16.41 2.73 -12.69
N LEU A 84 17.02 2.20 -11.63
CA LEU A 84 16.48 2.24 -10.27
C LEU A 84 17.13 3.32 -9.43
N LEU A 85 18.47 3.40 -9.43
CA LEU A 85 19.21 4.37 -8.62
C LEU A 85 18.96 5.81 -9.07
N GLY A 86 18.78 6.07 -10.36
CA GLY A 86 18.42 7.38 -10.88
C GLY A 86 17.05 7.90 -10.39
N ALA A 87 16.19 7.01 -9.90
CA ALA A 87 14.92 7.38 -9.27
C ALA A 87 15.10 7.91 -7.83
N LEU A 88 16.17 7.51 -7.15
CA LEU A 88 16.38 7.75 -5.73
C LEU A 88 17.10 9.09 -5.49
N SER A 89 16.75 9.74 -4.39
CA SER A 89 17.52 10.88 -3.89
C SER A 89 18.90 10.42 -3.38
N PRO A 90 19.88 11.33 -3.24
CA PRO A 90 21.20 10.98 -2.73
C PRO A 90 21.15 10.22 -1.39
N LEU A 91 20.27 10.64 -0.48
CA LEU A 91 20.11 9.99 0.81
C LEU A 91 19.44 8.62 0.70
N GLU A 92 18.39 8.48 -0.13
CA GLU A 92 17.76 7.18 -0.40
C GLU A 92 18.75 6.20 -1.02
N ARG A 93 19.61 6.66 -1.96
CA ARG A 93 20.67 5.86 -2.57
C ARG A 93 21.67 5.36 -1.52
N ARG A 94 22.19 6.25 -0.67
CA ARG A 94 23.07 5.90 0.46
C ARG A 94 22.44 4.85 1.39
N MET A 95 21.17 5.03 1.74
CA MET A 95 20.45 4.10 2.60
C MET A 95 20.18 2.76 1.92
N ALA A 96 19.82 2.77 0.64
CA ALA A 96 19.62 1.56 -0.14
C ALA A 96 20.90 0.70 -0.20
N GLU A 97 22.05 1.32 -0.39
CA GLU A 97 23.36 0.65 -0.38
C GLU A 97 23.71 0.10 1.00
N ALA A 98 23.54 0.92 2.06
CA ALA A 98 23.88 0.54 3.44
C ALA A 98 23.01 -0.60 4.00
N THR A 99 21.75 -0.71 3.53
CA THR A 99 20.77 -1.67 4.07
C THR A 99 20.45 -2.79 3.10
N TRP A 100 21.13 -2.88 1.95
CA TRP A 100 20.82 -3.83 0.88
C TRP A 100 20.79 -5.29 1.35
N GLU A 101 21.79 -5.71 2.13
CA GLU A 101 21.86 -7.09 2.62
C GLU A 101 20.73 -7.46 3.59
N VAL A 102 20.30 -6.50 4.41
CA VAL A 102 19.17 -6.71 5.36
C VAL A 102 17.82 -6.55 4.68
N SER A 103 17.74 -5.94 3.49
CA SER A 103 16.49 -5.74 2.75
C SER A 103 15.97 -7.01 2.05
N ARG A 104 16.65 -8.14 2.20
CA ARG A 104 16.21 -9.45 1.68
C ARG A 104 14.94 -9.97 2.33
N LYS A 105 14.59 -9.44 3.51
CA LYS A 105 13.39 -9.80 4.26
C LYS A 105 12.52 -8.56 4.43
N LEU A 106 11.27 -8.66 4.00
CA LEU A 106 10.27 -7.63 4.18
C LEU A 106 9.17 -8.22 5.06
N ALA A 107 9.03 -7.71 6.28
CA ALA A 107 8.03 -8.20 7.22
C ALA A 107 6.62 -7.96 6.69
N THR A 108 6.43 -6.86 5.97
CA THR A 108 5.15 -6.55 5.34
C THR A 108 5.37 -5.81 4.03
N THR A 109 4.60 -6.17 3.02
CA THR A 109 4.45 -5.46 1.75
C THR A 109 2.98 -5.29 1.48
N ARG A 110 2.62 -4.37 0.59
CA ARG A 110 1.26 -4.19 0.13
C ARG A 110 1.26 -4.11 -1.39
N VAL A 111 0.49 -4.96 -2.02
CA VAL A 111 0.24 -4.91 -3.45
C VAL A 111 -1.16 -4.37 -3.67
N ASP A 112 -1.26 -3.28 -4.42
CA ASP A 112 -2.53 -2.61 -4.70
C ASP A 112 -3.11 -3.16 -6.00
N TYR A 113 -4.39 -3.60 -5.95
CA TYR A 113 -5.08 -4.23 -7.08
C TYR A 113 -6.36 -3.50 -7.44
N PHE A 114 -6.64 -3.41 -8.74
CA PHE A 114 -8.02 -3.38 -9.20
C PHE A 114 -8.49 -4.79 -9.53
N VAL A 115 -9.77 -5.04 -9.32
CA VAL A 115 -10.41 -6.30 -9.72
C VAL A 115 -11.27 -6.03 -10.93
N SER A 116 -10.96 -6.68 -12.04
CA SER A 116 -11.72 -6.57 -13.29
C SER A 116 -11.96 -7.96 -13.85
N GLY A 117 -13.21 -8.25 -14.20
CA GLY A 117 -13.59 -9.59 -14.66
C GLY A 117 -13.33 -10.72 -13.65
N GLY A 118 -13.38 -10.40 -12.33
CA GLY A 118 -13.05 -11.34 -11.25
C GLY A 118 -11.54 -11.58 -11.04
N ARG A 119 -10.68 -10.96 -11.83
CA ARG A 119 -9.22 -11.09 -11.80
C ARG A 119 -8.58 -9.90 -11.09
N PRO A 120 -7.68 -10.11 -10.12
CA PRO A 120 -6.90 -9.05 -9.52
C PRO A 120 -5.77 -8.60 -10.46
N TRP A 121 -5.71 -7.29 -10.72
CA TRP A 121 -4.69 -6.64 -11.52
C TRP A 121 -3.83 -5.75 -10.65
N ALA A 122 -2.57 -6.11 -10.45
CA ALA A 122 -1.63 -5.40 -9.61
C ALA A 122 -1.22 -4.07 -10.25
N LEU A 123 -1.36 -2.99 -9.51
CA LEU A 123 -1.05 -1.64 -9.98
C LEU A 123 0.33 -1.17 -9.56
N GLU A 124 0.77 -1.57 -8.35
CA GLU A 124 2.07 -1.26 -7.76
C GLU A 124 2.34 -2.13 -6.54
N VAL A 125 3.62 -2.19 -6.14
CA VAL A 125 4.08 -2.83 -4.89
C VAL A 125 4.59 -1.75 -3.95
N ASN A 126 4.08 -1.73 -2.72
CA ASN A 126 4.55 -0.89 -1.63
C ASN A 126 5.38 -1.75 -0.68
N ALA A 127 6.68 -1.49 -0.58
CA ALA A 127 7.63 -2.30 0.16
C ALA A 127 8.31 -1.55 1.31
N THR A 128 8.34 -0.22 1.26
CA THR A 128 8.99 0.60 2.30
C THR A 128 8.05 0.96 3.43
N ILE A 129 6.84 1.44 3.11
CA ILE A 129 5.81 1.80 4.08
C ILE A 129 4.46 1.25 3.62
N PRO A 130 4.22 -0.04 3.73
CA PRO A 130 2.94 -0.65 3.38
C PRO A 130 1.90 -0.41 4.47
N ALA A 131 1.49 0.84 4.65
CA ALA A 131 0.55 1.29 5.66
C ALA A 131 -0.88 0.78 5.43
N MET A 132 -1.81 1.16 6.30
CA MET A 132 -3.24 0.92 6.29
C MET A 132 -3.72 -0.38 6.98
N GLN A 133 -2.84 -1.18 7.60
CA GLN A 133 -3.25 -2.36 8.38
C GLN A 133 -4.18 -1.96 9.53
N GLY A 134 -3.78 -0.94 10.29
CA GLY A 134 -4.55 -0.42 11.41
C GLY A 134 -5.87 0.20 10.98
N TYR A 135 -5.85 0.98 9.92
CA TYR A 135 -7.09 1.59 9.40
C TYR A 135 -8.08 0.56 8.87
N SER A 136 -7.61 -0.49 8.21
CA SER A 136 -8.46 -1.60 7.78
C SER A 136 -9.13 -2.30 8.97
N ASP A 137 -8.36 -2.61 10.01
CA ASP A 137 -8.88 -3.25 11.23
C ASP A 137 -9.85 -2.34 11.98
N ILE A 138 -9.56 -1.04 12.10
CA ILE A 138 -10.48 -0.06 12.70
C ILE A 138 -11.79 -0.05 11.94
N ALA A 139 -11.75 0.02 10.61
CA ALA A 139 -12.95 0.07 9.77
C ALA A 139 -13.78 -1.22 9.90
N ALA A 140 -13.15 -2.38 9.72
CA ALA A 140 -13.82 -3.69 9.79
C ALA A 140 -14.40 -3.95 11.18
N ARG A 141 -13.60 -3.77 12.24
CA ARG A 141 -14.02 -3.98 13.62
C ARG A 141 -15.17 -3.06 14.02
N THR A 142 -15.06 -1.76 13.68
CA THR A 142 -16.12 -0.80 14.00
C THR A 142 -17.41 -1.14 13.26
N PHE A 143 -17.33 -1.50 11.99
CA PHE A 143 -18.49 -1.95 11.22
C PHE A 143 -19.16 -3.17 11.84
N ILE A 144 -18.39 -4.22 12.16
CA ILE A 144 -18.93 -5.44 12.76
C ILE A 144 -19.62 -5.14 14.09
N GLU A 145 -19.00 -4.36 14.98
CA GLU A 145 -19.54 -4.05 16.30
C GLU A 145 -20.80 -3.17 16.22
N VAL A 146 -20.80 -2.16 15.34
CA VAL A 146 -21.97 -1.28 15.19
C VAL A 146 -23.14 -2.03 14.58
N VAL A 147 -22.92 -2.81 13.51
CA VAL A 147 -23.98 -3.61 12.89
C VAL A 147 -24.44 -4.71 13.83
N ALA A 148 -23.55 -5.40 14.55
CA ALA A 148 -23.91 -6.42 15.54
C ALA A 148 -24.85 -5.87 16.62
N ARG A 149 -24.58 -4.68 17.16
CA ARG A 149 -25.50 -4.00 18.11
C ARG A 149 -26.85 -3.69 17.47
N HIS A 150 -26.84 -3.19 16.25
CA HIS A 150 -28.05 -2.83 15.53
C HIS A 150 -28.95 -4.06 15.27
N VAL A 151 -28.35 -5.20 14.97
CA VAL A 151 -29.07 -6.49 14.77
C VAL A 151 -29.21 -7.29 16.07
N ARG A 152 -28.94 -6.71 17.24
CA ARG A 152 -29.00 -7.36 18.56
C ARG A 152 -28.24 -8.70 18.61
N TYR A 153 -27.09 -8.76 17.94
CA TYR A 153 -26.23 -9.91 18.00
C TYR A 153 -25.77 -10.18 19.44
N PRO A 154 -25.72 -11.43 19.91
CA PRO A 154 -25.37 -11.73 21.30
C PRO A 154 -23.99 -11.19 21.68
N GLU A 155 -23.92 -10.32 22.68
CA GLU A 155 -22.69 -9.66 23.14
C GLU A 155 -21.59 -10.65 23.49
N LYS A 156 -21.94 -11.77 24.14
CA LYS A 156 -21.00 -12.86 24.49
C LYS A 156 -20.37 -13.54 23.29
N ALA A 157 -20.97 -13.44 22.09
CA ALA A 157 -20.47 -14.02 20.87
C ALA A 157 -19.69 -13.01 19.98
N LEU A 158 -19.68 -11.73 20.35
CA LEU A 158 -19.07 -10.67 19.54
C LEU A 158 -17.56 -10.87 19.38
N ALA A 159 -16.85 -11.29 20.43
CA ALA A 159 -15.41 -11.57 20.36
C ALA A 159 -15.09 -12.67 19.34
N SER A 160 -15.90 -13.73 19.29
CA SER A 160 -15.76 -14.80 18.29
C SER A 160 -16.03 -14.28 16.89
N LEU A 161 -17.02 -13.40 16.72
CA LEU A 161 -17.33 -12.79 15.42
C LEU A 161 -16.16 -11.96 14.90
N LEU A 162 -15.53 -11.16 15.76
CA LEU A 162 -14.34 -10.38 15.43
C LEU A 162 -13.14 -11.28 15.07
N THR A 163 -12.97 -12.39 15.78
CA THR A 163 -11.90 -13.36 15.49
C THR A 163 -12.06 -14.00 14.11
N LEU A 164 -13.28 -14.29 13.68
CA LEU A 164 -13.58 -14.85 12.36
C LEU A 164 -13.24 -13.88 11.21
N ASN A 165 -13.22 -12.60 11.46
CA ASN A 165 -12.84 -11.61 10.45
C ASN A 165 -11.34 -11.54 10.16
N GLY A 166 -10.52 -12.06 11.06
CA GLY A 166 -9.08 -11.87 11.00
C GLY A 166 -8.64 -10.54 11.65
N ASN A 167 -7.33 -10.32 11.65
CA ASN A 167 -6.70 -9.17 12.34
C ASN A 167 -5.36 -8.85 11.67
N ASN A 168 -5.33 -7.78 10.87
CA ASN A 168 -4.12 -7.33 10.17
C ASN A 168 -3.02 -6.90 11.14
N ALA A 169 -3.37 -6.26 12.26
CA ALA A 169 -2.40 -5.82 13.27
C ALA A 169 -1.70 -7.01 13.93
N LEU A 170 -2.42 -8.10 14.22
CA LEU A 170 -1.82 -9.32 14.77
C LEU A 170 -0.93 -10.01 13.74
N ALA A 171 -1.36 -10.06 12.47
CA ALA A 171 -0.56 -10.63 11.40
C ALA A 171 0.74 -9.82 11.19
N LEU A 172 0.65 -8.49 11.18
CA LEU A 172 1.81 -7.59 11.12
C LEU A 172 2.75 -7.81 12.31
N TYR A 173 2.24 -7.83 13.54
CA TYR A 173 3.03 -8.03 14.74
C TYR A 173 3.81 -9.34 14.70
N ARG A 174 3.14 -10.44 14.34
CA ARG A 174 3.79 -11.76 14.20
C ARG A 174 4.86 -11.78 13.11
N ALA A 175 4.60 -11.13 11.98
CA ALA A 175 5.59 -11.02 10.90
C ALA A 175 6.82 -10.20 11.32
N LEU A 176 6.63 -9.15 12.11
CA LEU A 176 7.72 -8.35 12.67
C LEU A 176 8.57 -9.20 13.66
N LEU A 177 7.93 -9.98 14.53
CA LEU A 177 8.63 -10.89 15.43
C LEU A 177 9.40 -11.99 14.68
N ASP A 178 8.79 -12.58 13.64
CA ASP A 178 9.45 -13.60 12.81
C ASP A 178 10.65 -13.03 12.05
N GLY A 179 10.49 -11.80 11.52
CA GLY A 179 11.57 -11.05 10.88
C GLY A 179 12.74 -10.76 11.84
N TYR A 180 12.43 -10.32 13.04
CA TYR A 180 13.43 -10.09 14.08
C TYR A 180 14.15 -11.39 14.47
N ALA A 181 13.41 -12.45 14.76
CA ALA A 181 13.96 -13.75 15.12
C ALA A 181 14.89 -14.30 14.02
N ALA A 182 14.55 -14.09 12.77
CA ALA A 182 15.38 -14.48 11.63
C ALA A 182 16.72 -13.72 11.56
N GLU A 183 16.78 -12.48 12.06
CA GLU A 183 18.01 -11.67 12.14
C GLU A 183 18.79 -11.92 13.44
N ARG A 184 18.17 -12.47 14.47
CA ARG A 184 18.70 -12.63 15.82
C ARG A 184 18.75 -14.09 16.29
N ASN A 185 18.93 -15.04 15.36
CA ASN A 185 19.10 -16.47 15.66
C ASN A 185 17.99 -17.05 16.57
N GLY A 186 16.74 -16.66 16.30
CA GLY A 186 15.57 -17.13 17.04
C GLY A 186 15.24 -16.36 18.31
N GLN A 187 16.01 -15.34 18.67
CA GLN A 187 15.69 -14.47 19.82
C GLN A 187 14.45 -13.61 19.52
N MET A 188 13.77 -13.19 20.59
CA MET A 188 12.65 -12.26 20.51
C MET A 188 13.08 -10.86 20.99
N PRO A 189 12.47 -9.78 20.45
CA PRO A 189 12.76 -8.44 20.94
C PRO A 189 12.12 -8.21 22.31
N ASP A 190 12.83 -7.54 23.21
CA ASP A 190 12.24 -7.05 24.46
C ASP A 190 11.41 -5.79 24.25
N THR A 191 11.80 -4.95 23.28
CA THR A 191 11.23 -3.63 23.03
C THR A 191 10.95 -3.38 21.53
N VAL A 192 9.83 -2.73 21.24
CA VAL A 192 9.37 -2.45 19.87
C VAL A 192 9.10 -0.96 19.69
N ALA A 193 9.76 -0.31 18.74
CA ALA A 193 9.47 1.06 18.33
C ALA A 193 8.61 1.09 17.06
N LEU A 194 7.54 1.89 17.06
CA LEU A 194 6.82 2.27 15.86
C LEU A 194 7.30 3.68 15.47
N LEU A 195 8.21 3.74 14.50
CA LEU A 195 8.91 4.97 14.14
C LEU A 195 8.18 5.77 13.08
N CYS A 196 7.79 7.00 13.39
CA CYS A 196 7.21 7.96 12.44
C CYS A 196 7.58 9.40 12.78
N ARG A 197 7.34 10.33 11.87
CA ARG A 197 7.47 11.78 12.13
C ARG A 197 6.42 12.24 13.16
N LYS A 198 6.75 13.30 13.95
CA LYS A 198 5.84 13.87 14.98
C LYS A 198 4.44 14.21 14.46
N ASN A 199 4.35 14.75 13.25
CA ASN A 199 3.07 15.10 12.61
C ASN A 199 2.85 14.26 11.34
N ASP A 200 3.12 12.96 11.43
CA ASP A 200 2.84 12.07 10.30
C ASP A 200 1.34 11.99 10.02
N ALA A 201 0.96 12.03 8.76
CA ALA A 201 -0.45 11.98 8.38
C ALA A 201 -1.17 10.72 8.89
N GLN A 202 -0.43 9.64 9.11
CA GLN A 202 -0.95 8.35 9.57
C GLN A 202 -0.59 8.03 11.02
N ILE A 203 -0.18 9.02 11.83
CA ILE A 203 0.21 8.80 13.23
C ILE A 203 -0.91 8.18 14.08
N THR A 204 -2.18 8.44 13.73
CA THR A 204 -3.34 7.83 14.40
C THR A 204 -3.39 6.32 14.21
N GLU A 205 -3.03 5.84 13.01
CA GLU A 205 -2.87 4.41 12.73
C GLU A 205 -1.77 3.77 13.60
N LEU A 206 -0.61 4.44 13.68
CA LEU A 206 0.53 3.92 14.43
C LEU A 206 0.26 3.89 15.93
N ARG A 207 -0.43 4.88 16.47
CA ARG A 207 -0.87 4.88 17.87
C ARG A 207 -1.83 3.72 18.15
N TRP A 208 -2.78 3.48 17.26
CA TRP A 208 -3.69 2.35 17.37
C TRP A 208 -2.94 1.00 17.27
N LEU A 209 -2.03 0.85 16.32
CA LEU A 209 -1.18 -0.35 16.19
C LEU A 209 -0.33 -0.57 17.45
N CYS A 210 0.25 0.49 18.01
CA CYS A 210 1.05 0.43 19.24
C CYS A 210 0.22 -0.11 20.41
N GLU A 211 -1.02 0.37 20.58
CA GLU A 211 -1.94 -0.16 21.60
C GLU A 211 -2.24 -1.63 21.38
N ARG A 212 -2.48 -2.05 20.12
CA ARG A 212 -2.68 -3.48 19.80
C ARG A 212 -1.45 -4.31 20.10
N PHE A 213 -0.26 -3.83 19.75
CA PHE A 213 0.99 -4.55 20.05
C PHE A 213 1.19 -4.73 21.56
N ARG A 214 0.83 -3.72 22.37
CA ARG A 214 0.83 -3.84 23.84
C ARG A 214 -0.16 -4.88 24.33
N GLU A 215 -1.35 -4.95 23.77
CA GLU A 215 -2.34 -6.00 24.07
C GLU A 215 -1.85 -7.40 23.68
N PHE A 216 -0.99 -7.52 22.67
CA PHE A 216 -0.35 -8.78 22.29
C PHE A 216 0.88 -9.10 23.15
N GLY A 217 1.23 -8.25 24.12
CA GLY A 217 2.29 -8.46 25.09
C GLY A 217 3.61 -7.75 24.77
N ALA A 218 3.66 -6.87 23.77
CA ALA A 218 4.89 -6.12 23.48
C ALA A 218 5.09 -4.94 24.43
N ASP A 219 6.35 -4.64 24.80
CA ASP A 219 6.73 -3.31 25.28
C ASP A 219 6.98 -2.41 24.06
N ALA A 220 5.92 -1.72 23.61
CA ALA A 220 5.91 -0.97 22.37
C ALA A 220 5.65 0.51 22.59
N ASP A 221 6.29 1.38 21.80
CA ASP A 221 6.05 2.83 21.80
C ASP A 221 6.06 3.41 20.39
N VAL A 222 5.29 4.48 20.21
CA VAL A 222 5.43 5.34 19.02
C VAL A 222 6.57 6.31 19.30
N VAL A 223 7.57 6.32 18.43
CA VAL A 223 8.79 7.11 18.59
C VAL A 223 9.05 7.98 17.34
N HIS A 224 9.86 9.01 17.51
CA HIS A 224 10.14 9.98 16.46
C HIS A 224 11.64 10.08 16.17
N PRO A 225 12.05 10.25 14.90
CA PRO A 225 13.46 10.31 14.54
C PRO A 225 14.19 11.46 15.19
N GLU A 226 13.48 12.56 15.50
CA GLU A 226 14.06 13.74 16.18
C GLU A 226 14.52 13.47 17.62
N ASP A 227 14.04 12.41 18.22
CA ASP A 227 14.30 12.06 19.61
C ASP A 227 15.33 10.91 19.73
N VAL A 228 15.90 10.45 18.60
CA VAL A 228 16.91 9.38 18.56
C VAL A 228 18.26 9.94 18.97
N SER A 229 18.97 9.24 19.86
CA SER A 229 20.35 9.51 20.21
C SER A 229 21.33 8.72 19.32
N GLY A 230 22.39 9.43 18.86
CA GLY A 230 23.33 8.90 17.87
C GLY A 230 24.39 7.99 18.50
N ASP A 231 24.18 6.68 18.45
CA ASP A 231 25.19 5.64 18.62
C ASP A 231 24.76 4.41 17.80
N ASP A 232 25.45 3.29 17.95
CA ASP A 232 25.09 2.06 17.24
C ASP A 232 23.84 1.34 17.83
N THR A 233 23.17 1.96 18.81
CA THR A 233 21.90 1.50 19.39
C THR A 233 20.77 2.46 19.05
N PHE A 234 19.57 1.91 18.81
CA PHE A 234 18.38 2.73 18.61
C PHE A 234 17.79 3.11 19.98
N THR A 235 18.24 4.26 20.49
CA THR A 235 17.85 4.79 21.81
C THR A 235 17.03 6.05 21.62
N VAL A 236 15.87 6.13 22.28
CA VAL A 236 14.97 7.29 22.23
C VAL A 236 14.62 7.68 23.65
N ASN A 237 14.94 8.92 24.05
CA ASN A 237 14.70 9.42 25.41
C ASN A 237 15.22 8.49 26.52
N GLY A 238 16.40 7.89 26.30
CA GLY A 238 17.04 6.98 27.24
C GLY A 238 16.53 5.53 27.24
N LYS A 239 15.47 5.22 26.49
CA LYS A 239 14.98 3.85 26.29
C LYS A 239 15.55 3.28 25.00
N LYS A 240 16.13 2.07 25.09
CA LYS A 240 16.65 1.31 23.96
C LYS A 240 15.54 0.47 23.33
N TYR A 241 15.57 0.34 21.99
CA TYR A 241 14.66 -0.50 21.23
C TYR A 241 15.42 -1.53 20.39
N ASP A 242 14.93 -2.75 20.40
CA ASP A 242 15.53 -3.88 19.67
C ASP A 242 14.94 -4.00 18.27
N LEU A 243 13.62 -3.84 18.15
CA LEU A 243 12.87 -3.91 16.89
C LEU A 243 12.24 -2.56 16.56
N VAL A 244 12.45 -2.10 15.35
CA VAL A 244 11.87 -0.85 14.83
C VAL A 244 10.98 -1.16 13.64
N TYR A 245 9.66 -0.98 13.81
CA TYR A 245 8.73 -0.90 12.68
C TYR A 245 8.80 0.51 12.09
N ARG A 246 9.40 0.61 10.90
CA ARG A 246 9.69 1.90 10.29
C ARG A 246 8.53 2.39 9.42
N HIS A 247 7.92 3.49 9.81
CA HIS A 247 6.91 4.23 9.04
C HIS A 247 7.45 5.62 8.67
N LEU A 248 8.54 5.65 7.90
CA LEU A 248 9.24 6.87 7.56
C LEU A 248 9.92 6.74 6.18
N PHE A 249 9.55 7.62 5.23
CA PHE A 249 10.27 7.76 3.97
C PHE A 249 11.56 8.54 4.17
N VAL A 250 12.67 7.98 3.73
CA VAL A 250 14.01 8.62 3.82
C VAL A 250 14.03 9.98 3.11
N ARG A 251 13.40 10.09 1.94
CA ARG A 251 13.28 11.35 1.20
C ARG A 251 12.66 12.49 2.01
N ARG A 252 11.78 12.18 2.99
CA ARG A 252 11.20 13.21 3.87
C ARG A 252 12.22 13.81 4.83
N LEU A 253 13.23 13.07 5.23
CA LEU A 253 14.33 13.57 6.05
C LEU A 253 15.20 14.54 5.25
N GLU A 254 15.44 14.23 4.00
CA GLU A 254 16.22 15.08 3.10
C GLU A 254 15.52 16.42 2.78
N GLN A 255 14.19 16.40 2.69
CA GLN A 255 13.37 17.61 2.46
C GLN A 255 13.33 18.55 3.67
N ASN A 256 13.60 18.04 4.86
CA ASN A 256 13.62 18.80 6.11
C ASN A 256 14.95 18.55 6.84
N PRO A 257 16.07 19.07 6.31
CA PRO A 257 17.37 18.84 6.91
C PRO A 257 17.43 19.46 8.30
N ALA A 258 17.80 18.67 9.29
CA ALA A 258 17.97 19.06 10.67
C ALA A 258 19.19 18.32 11.25
N PRO A 259 19.87 18.85 12.28
CA PRO A 259 21.05 18.19 12.86
C PRO A 259 20.80 16.74 13.29
N TRP A 260 19.62 16.43 13.84
CA TRP A 260 19.24 15.08 14.28
C TRP A 260 19.16 14.06 13.13
N VAL A 261 19.08 14.49 11.85
CA VAL A 261 18.99 13.56 10.69
C VAL A 261 20.23 12.69 10.60
N GLU A 262 21.42 13.27 10.76
CA GLU A 262 22.67 12.48 10.70
C GLU A 262 22.78 11.51 11.89
N ASP A 263 22.39 11.92 13.09
CA ASP A 263 22.33 11.04 14.27
C ASP A 263 21.40 9.86 14.01
N PHE A 264 20.19 10.13 13.52
CA PHE A 264 19.24 9.08 13.15
C PHE A 264 19.82 8.13 12.10
N LEU A 265 20.42 8.67 11.03
CA LEU A 265 20.96 7.88 9.92
C LEU A 265 22.16 7.02 10.34
N SER A 266 22.91 7.42 11.38
CA SER A 266 24.01 6.60 11.91
C SER A 266 23.52 5.30 12.53
N VAL A 267 22.32 5.25 13.07
CA VAL A 267 21.74 4.07 13.72
C VAL A 267 20.84 3.23 12.82
N VAL A 268 20.29 3.78 11.72
CA VAL A 268 19.40 3.03 10.79
C VAL A 268 20.06 1.78 10.20
N PRO A 269 21.31 1.81 9.70
CA PRO A 269 22.03 0.61 9.29
C PRO A 269 22.63 -0.14 10.49
N GLY A 270 22.32 0.30 11.70
CA GLY A 270 22.92 -0.19 12.96
C GLY A 270 22.71 -1.67 13.18
N LYS A 271 23.72 -2.29 13.78
CA LYS A 271 23.77 -3.73 13.98
C LYS A 271 23.01 -4.21 15.22
N LYS A 272 22.63 -3.29 16.13
CA LYS A 272 22.01 -3.62 17.41
C LYS A 272 20.47 -3.56 17.37
N ALA A 273 19.87 -2.70 16.58
CA ALA A 273 18.43 -2.69 16.30
C ALA A 273 18.11 -3.35 14.95
N VAL A 274 16.94 -3.96 14.83
CA VAL A 274 16.44 -4.52 13.58
C VAL A 274 15.33 -3.62 13.02
N PHE A 275 15.55 -3.08 11.83
CA PHE A 275 14.58 -2.25 11.14
C PHE A 275 13.74 -3.08 10.16
N LEU A 276 12.43 -3.08 10.32
CA LEU A 276 11.47 -3.73 9.42
C LEU A 276 10.34 -2.75 9.04
N ASN A 277 10.14 -2.42 7.75
CA ASN A 277 11.06 -2.84 6.68
C ASN A 277 12.29 -1.94 6.69
N PRO A 278 13.42 -2.40 6.16
CA PRO A 278 14.59 -1.55 5.95
C PRO A 278 14.27 -0.44 4.92
N PRO A 279 15.02 0.67 4.91
CA PRO A 279 14.82 1.77 3.97
C PRO A 279 15.27 1.44 2.54
N ALA A 280 14.60 0.47 1.92
CA ALA A 280 14.90 -0.10 0.60
C ALA A 280 13.96 0.46 -0.48
N SER A 281 14.01 1.78 -0.71
CA SER A 281 13.14 2.47 -1.68
C SER A 281 13.23 1.91 -3.12
N GLN A 282 14.38 1.36 -3.50
CA GLN A 282 14.59 0.75 -4.82
C GLN A 282 13.66 -0.43 -5.12
N VAL A 283 13.10 -1.07 -4.10
CA VAL A 283 12.20 -2.22 -4.28
C VAL A 283 10.83 -1.77 -4.79
N GLU A 284 10.38 -0.56 -4.43
CA GLU A 284 9.05 -0.06 -4.81
C GLU A 284 9.05 0.96 -5.96
N VAL A 285 10.21 1.23 -6.57
CA VAL A 285 10.31 2.03 -7.78
C VAL A 285 9.51 1.36 -8.90
N LYS A 286 8.58 2.08 -9.54
CA LYS A 286 7.66 1.51 -10.57
C LYS A 286 8.40 0.98 -11.80
N MET A 287 9.63 1.45 -12.04
CA MET A 287 10.49 0.89 -13.08
C MET A 287 10.75 -0.61 -12.86
N THR A 288 10.88 -1.05 -11.60
CA THR A 288 11.03 -2.48 -11.27
C THR A 288 9.83 -3.29 -11.75
N PHE A 289 8.63 -2.70 -11.62
CA PHE A 289 7.39 -3.33 -12.06
C PHE A 289 7.29 -3.41 -13.60
N ALA A 290 7.79 -2.36 -14.30
CA ALA A 290 7.91 -2.38 -15.76
C ALA A 290 8.86 -3.48 -16.25
N LEU A 291 9.99 -3.66 -15.58
CA LEU A 291 10.95 -4.71 -15.89
C LEU A 291 10.40 -6.13 -15.61
N LEU A 292 9.60 -6.28 -14.53
CA LEU A 292 8.87 -7.53 -14.29
C LEU A 292 7.90 -7.86 -15.42
N SER A 293 7.10 -6.89 -15.86
CA SER A 293 6.20 -7.08 -17.01
C SER A 293 6.96 -7.43 -18.29
N GLN A 294 8.15 -6.85 -18.49
CA GLN A 294 9.01 -7.19 -19.62
C GLN A 294 9.55 -8.62 -19.52
N ALA A 295 9.93 -9.09 -18.33
CA ALA A 295 10.49 -10.41 -18.10
C ALA A 295 9.54 -11.56 -18.50
N VAL A 296 8.23 -11.30 -18.59
CA VAL A 296 7.25 -12.29 -19.10
C VAL A 296 7.55 -12.72 -20.53
N THR A 297 8.13 -11.82 -21.35
CA THR A 297 8.47 -12.06 -22.76
C THR A 297 9.99 -12.05 -23.01
N ASP A 298 10.79 -11.76 -21.99
CA ASP A 298 12.25 -11.69 -22.04
C ASP A 298 12.85 -12.74 -21.10
N ALA A 299 13.08 -13.94 -21.63
CA ALA A 299 13.61 -15.07 -20.86
C ALA A 299 15.00 -14.78 -20.24
N ALA A 300 15.85 -14.01 -20.93
CA ALA A 300 17.18 -13.68 -20.43
C ALA A 300 17.09 -12.73 -19.22
N LEU A 301 16.14 -11.79 -19.23
CA LEU A 301 15.87 -10.92 -18.09
C LEU A 301 15.30 -11.71 -16.91
N ALA A 302 14.38 -12.64 -17.19
CA ALA A 302 13.78 -13.49 -16.17
C ALA A 302 14.82 -14.39 -15.47
N GLU A 303 15.72 -15.02 -16.26
CA GLU A 303 16.82 -15.84 -15.75
C GLU A 303 17.82 -15.02 -14.94
N ARG A 304 18.24 -13.86 -15.45
CA ARG A 304 19.13 -12.94 -14.73
C ARG A 304 18.56 -12.49 -13.39
N ALA A 305 17.26 -12.27 -13.33
CA ALA A 305 16.57 -11.92 -12.08
C ALA A 305 16.33 -13.13 -11.14
N GLY A 306 16.54 -14.35 -11.61
CA GLY A 306 16.29 -15.57 -10.83
C GLY A 306 14.82 -15.76 -10.50
N LEU A 307 13.92 -15.36 -11.41
CA LEU A 307 12.47 -15.53 -11.22
C LEU A 307 12.10 -17.01 -11.36
N THR A 308 11.26 -17.50 -10.43
CA THR A 308 10.73 -18.86 -10.55
C THR A 308 9.58 -18.92 -11.56
N PRO A 309 9.23 -20.11 -12.08
CA PRO A 309 8.06 -20.28 -12.96
C PRO A 309 6.78 -19.76 -12.31
N GLU A 310 6.58 -19.99 -11.00
CA GLU A 310 5.40 -19.54 -10.24
C GLU A 310 5.35 -18.02 -10.07
N GLU A 311 6.51 -17.36 -9.95
CA GLU A 311 6.61 -15.90 -9.91
C GLU A 311 6.30 -15.30 -11.29
N LEU A 312 6.86 -15.88 -12.37
CA LEU A 312 6.56 -15.46 -13.73
C LEU A 312 5.10 -15.63 -14.09
N GLU A 313 4.48 -16.73 -13.66
CA GLU A 313 3.05 -16.94 -13.86
C GLU A 313 2.22 -15.91 -13.10
N ALA A 314 2.57 -15.62 -11.83
CA ALA A 314 1.92 -14.58 -11.05
C ALA A 314 2.01 -13.20 -11.74
N VAL A 315 3.16 -12.87 -12.31
CA VAL A 315 3.33 -11.63 -13.10
C VAL A 315 2.46 -11.64 -14.35
N ARG A 316 2.48 -12.71 -15.12
CA ARG A 316 1.67 -12.86 -16.35
C ARG A 316 0.18 -12.74 -16.09
N GLU A 317 -0.28 -13.34 -14.99
CA GLU A 317 -1.71 -13.37 -14.65
C GLU A 317 -2.22 -12.08 -14.01
N SER A 318 -1.37 -11.30 -13.35
CA SER A 318 -1.86 -10.20 -12.51
C SER A 318 -1.20 -8.84 -12.76
N VAL A 319 -0.12 -8.76 -13.54
CA VAL A 319 0.51 -7.47 -13.85
C VAL A 319 0.05 -7.00 -15.23
N PRO A 320 -0.60 -5.83 -15.33
CA PRO A 320 -0.91 -5.23 -16.63
C PRO A 320 0.37 -4.99 -17.42
N TRP A 321 0.28 -5.03 -18.74
CA TRP A 321 1.42 -4.65 -19.57
C TRP A 321 2.00 -3.32 -19.09
N THR A 322 3.29 -3.31 -18.78
CA THR A 322 4.00 -2.13 -18.25
C THR A 322 5.39 -2.07 -18.86
N ARG A 323 5.81 -0.88 -19.31
CA ARG A 323 7.14 -0.68 -19.93
C ARG A 323 7.78 0.62 -19.42
N PRO A 324 9.12 0.72 -19.44
CA PRO A 324 9.81 2.00 -19.35
C PRO A 324 9.28 2.94 -20.44
N PHE A 325 8.93 4.17 -20.09
CA PHE A 325 8.36 5.11 -21.05
C PHE A 325 9.44 6.01 -21.62
N ARG A 326 9.97 5.62 -22.77
CA ARG A 326 11.00 6.32 -23.53
C ARG A 326 10.91 5.97 -25.01
N HIS A 327 11.45 6.83 -25.87
CA HIS A 327 11.56 6.54 -27.30
C HIS A 327 12.40 5.28 -27.54
N GLY A 328 12.00 4.54 -28.56
CA GLY A 328 12.68 3.35 -29.01
C GLY A 328 11.75 2.15 -29.21
N PRO A 329 12.32 1.08 -29.80
CA PRO A 329 11.55 -0.11 -30.16
C PRO A 329 11.07 -0.87 -28.91
N GLY A 330 9.97 -1.59 -29.08
CA GLY A 330 9.43 -2.43 -28.02
C GLY A 330 8.39 -3.42 -28.49
N VAL A 331 7.68 -4.01 -27.51
CA VAL A 331 6.54 -4.88 -27.75
C VAL A 331 5.33 -4.24 -27.07
N ASP A 332 4.28 -4.01 -27.82
CA ASP A 332 3.05 -3.41 -27.32
C ASP A 332 2.18 -4.40 -26.49
N PRO A 333 1.04 -3.97 -25.92
CA PRO A 333 0.18 -4.87 -25.14
C PRO A 333 -0.38 -6.05 -25.93
N ASP A 334 -0.50 -5.95 -27.26
CA ASP A 334 -1.01 -7.00 -28.13
C ASP A 334 0.07 -7.98 -28.58
N GLY A 335 1.33 -7.78 -28.11
CA GLY A 335 2.49 -8.60 -28.48
C GLY A 335 3.12 -8.21 -29.81
N ALA A 336 2.68 -7.13 -30.44
CA ALA A 336 3.26 -6.66 -31.70
C ALA A 336 4.54 -5.86 -31.45
N LYS A 337 5.54 -6.06 -32.33
CA LYS A 337 6.73 -5.22 -32.33
C LYS A 337 6.40 -3.83 -32.87
N VAL A 338 6.84 -2.80 -32.16
CA VAL A 338 6.68 -1.40 -32.54
C VAL A 338 8.05 -0.72 -32.59
N ASP A 339 8.22 0.20 -33.54
CA ASP A 339 9.47 0.95 -33.71
C ASP A 339 9.66 1.99 -32.61
N ASP A 340 8.54 2.51 -32.06
CA ASP A 340 8.58 3.49 -30.96
C ASP A 340 7.38 3.33 -30.03
N ILE A 341 7.66 3.04 -28.75
CA ILE A 341 6.67 2.91 -27.67
C ILE A 341 5.92 4.23 -27.46
N VAL A 342 6.59 5.38 -27.56
CA VAL A 342 5.96 6.69 -27.32
C VAL A 342 4.92 6.96 -28.42
N ALA A 343 5.29 6.77 -29.66
CA ALA A 343 4.38 6.91 -30.80
C ALA A 343 3.15 5.98 -30.68
N ARG A 344 3.36 4.75 -30.24
CA ARG A 344 2.28 3.78 -30.01
C ARG A 344 1.30 4.24 -28.92
N VAL A 345 1.81 4.79 -27.82
CA VAL A 345 1.00 5.30 -26.70
C VAL A 345 0.23 6.57 -27.07
N VAL A 346 0.82 7.44 -27.87
CA VAL A 346 0.15 8.66 -28.39
C VAL A 346 -1.09 8.32 -29.23
N GLN A 347 -1.03 7.23 -30.00
CA GLN A 347 -2.13 6.83 -30.90
C GLN A 347 -3.39 6.34 -30.16
N GLU A 348 -3.25 5.74 -28.98
CA GLU A 348 -4.38 5.16 -28.23
C GLU A 348 -4.39 5.65 -26.77
N PRO A 349 -4.61 6.94 -26.51
CA PRO A 349 -4.50 7.51 -25.17
C PRO A 349 -5.40 6.79 -24.14
N ALA A 350 -6.61 6.41 -24.51
CA ALA A 350 -7.57 5.77 -23.60
C ALA A 350 -7.08 4.42 -23.03
N ARG A 351 -6.13 3.78 -23.70
CA ARG A 351 -5.58 2.48 -23.31
C ARG A 351 -4.47 2.59 -22.27
N PHE A 352 -3.89 3.77 -22.05
CA PHE A 352 -2.65 3.90 -21.30
C PHE A 352 -2.74 4.89 -20.13
N VAL A 353 -1.92 4.59 -19.10
CA VAL A 353 -1.62 5.48 -17.99
C VAL A 353 -0.11 5.68 -17.88
N LEU A 354 0.32 6.93 -17.73
CA LEU A 354 1.70 7.28 -17.45
C LEU A 354 1.86 7.46 -15.95
N LYS A 355 2.91 6.86 -15.37
CA LYS A 355 3.21 6.96 -13.94
C LYS A 355 4.68 7.32 -13.76
N ARG A 356 4.98 8.37 -12.96
CA ARG A 356 6.39 8.63 -12.59
C ARG A 356 6.94 7.45 -11.81
N SER A 357 8.14 7.02 -12.15
CA SER A 357 8.76 5.81 -11.63
C SER A 357 8.90 5.82 -10.10
N TRP A 358 9.35 6.95 -9.54
CA TRP A 358 9.42 7.15 -8.09
C TRP A 358 8.63 8.38 -7.66
N ASP A 359 7.38 8.16 -7.28
CA ASP A 359 6.49 9.15 -6.66
C ASP A 359 5.37 8.40 -5.94
N TYR A 360 4.66 9.09 -5.04
CA TYR A 360 3.59 8.53 -4.21
C TYR A 360 2.37 9.46 -4.16
N GLY A 361 1.22 8.88 -3.80
CA GLY A 361 -0.03 9.63 -3.66
C GLY A 361 -0.65 10.07 -4.98
N GLY A 362 -0.32 9.43 -6.10
CA GLY A 362 -0.95 9.67 -7.41
C GLY A 362 -0.59 11.01 -8.07
N LYS A 363 0.42 11.74 -7.58
CA LYS A 363 0.75 13.10 -8.04
C LYS A 363 1.13 13.19 -9.50
N ALA A 364 1.90 12.25 -10.00
CA ALA A 364 2.35 12.20 -11.38
C ALA A 364 1.83 10.92 -12.06
N VAL A 365 0.51 10.72 -11.99
CA VAL A 365 -0.24 9.66 -12.68
C VAL A 365 -1.20 10.31 -13.65
N PHE A 366 -1.05 10.03 -14.94
CA PHE A 366 -1.82 10.64 -16.02
C PHE A 366 -2.55 9.54 -16.80
N LEU A 367 -3.86 9.49 -16.65
CA LEU A 367 -4.75 8.58 -17.38
C LEU A 367 -5.09 9.17 -18.74
N GLY A 368 -4.71 8.52 -19.82
CA GLY A 368 -4.98 9.03 -21.16
C GLY A 368 -6.47 9.11 -21.50
N ARG A 369 -7.31 8.23 -20.91
CA ARG A 369 -8.77 8.30 -21.07
C ARG A 369 -9.43 9.49 -20.35
N SER A 370 -8.69 10.17 -19.48
CA SER A 370 -9.18 11.36 -18.76
C SER A 370 -8.78 12.68 -19.42
N VAL A 371 -8.11 12.65 -20.55
CA VAL A 371 -7.71 13.85 -21.31
C VAL A 371 -8.92 14.75 -21.57
N GLY A 372 -8.74 16.04 -21.31
CA GLY A 372 -9.79 17.06 -21.47
C GLY A 372 -10.73 17.19 -20.26
N THR A 373 -10.57 16.38 -19.21
CA THR A 373 -11.30 16.58 -17.96
C THR A 373 -10.58 17.56 -17.03
N VAL A 374 -11.35 18.30 -16.21
CA VAL A 374 -10.79 19.26 -15.24
C VAL A 374 -9.75 18.60 -14.30
N PRO A 375 -9.99 17.43 -13.70
CA PRO A 375 -8.99 16.78 -12.82
C PRO A 375 -7.71 16.41 -13.57
N TYR A 376 -7.76 16.05 -14.84
CA TYR A 376 -6.58 15.79 -15.66
C TYR A 376 -5.77 17.06 -15.87
N GLU A 377 -6.42 18.14 -16.30
CA GLU A 377 -5.77 19.43 -16.56
C GLU A 377 -5.10 20.01 -15.31
N GLU A 378 -5.79 19.95 -14.16
CA GLU A 378 -5.22 20.38 -12.88
C GLU A 378 -3.98 19.57 -12.50
N ARG A 379 -3.99 18.25 -12.74
CA ARG A 379 -2.86 17.37 -12.47
C ARG A 379 -1.68 17.66 -13.37
N VAL A 380 -1.92 17.86 -14.67
CA VAL A 380 -0.86 18.22 -15.64
C VAL A 380 -0.25 19.58 -15.27
N LYS A 381 -1.08 20.59 -14.97
CA LYS A 381 -0.61 21.90 -14.48
C LYS A 381 0.17 21.80 -13.18
N GLY A 382 -0.29 20.97 -12.24
CA GLY A 382 0.42 20.73 -10.97
C GLY A 382 1.81 20.11 -11.15
N ALA A 383 1.98 19.27 -12.17
CA ALA A 383 3.25 18.60 -12.46
C ALA A 383 4.20 19.45 -13.31
N TYR A 384 3.69 20.23 -14.25
CA TYR A 384 4.50 20.91 -15.27
C TYR A 384 4.29 22.42 -15.35
N GLY A 385 3.43 23.00 -14.53
CA GLY A 385 3.14 24.44 -14.52
C GLY A 385 2.22 24.96 -15.62
N GLU A 386 1.88 24.12 -16.60
CA GLU A 386 1.05 24.46 -17.77
C GLU A 386 0.20 23.29 -18.26
N SER A 387 -0.86 23.55 -19.00
CA SER A 387 -1.64 22.53 -19.70
C SER A 387 -0.86 21.95 -20.88
N LYS A 388 -1.06 20.66 -21.14
CA LYS A 388 -0.45 19.95 -22.28
C LYS A 388 -1.48 19.04 -22.95
N THR A 389 -1.43 18.95 -24.28
CA THR A 389 -2.13 17.87 -24.99
C THR A 389 -1.54 16.52 -24.57
N TRP A 390 -2.23 15.42 -24.87
CA TRP A 390 -1.70 14.08 -24.58
C TRP A 390 -0.36 13.83 -25.27
N GLU A 391 -0.24 14.19 -26.54
CA GLU A 391 1.00 14.07 -27.31
C GLU A 391 2.15 14.87 -26.66
N GLN A 392 1.91 16.15 -26.32
CA GLN A 392 2.91 16.98 -25.64
C GLN A 392 3.30 16.42 -24.28
N LEU A 393 2.34 15.84 -23.54
CA LEU A 393 2.62 15.19 -22.27
C LEU A 393 3.46 13.92 -22.47
N CYS A 394 3.14 13.09 -23.45
CA CYS A 394 3.92 11.90 -23.79
C CYS A 394 5.36 12.26 -24.15
N GLU A 395 5.59 13.23 -25.03
CA GLU A 395 6.93 13.70 -25.42
C GLU A 395 7.72 14.23 -24.21
N ARG A 396 7.05 15.00 -23.35
CA ARG A 396 7.67 15.52 -22.12
C ARG A 396 8.00 14.41 -21.13
N ALA A 397 7.09 13.46 -20.92
CA ALA A 397 7.27 12.33 -20.00
C ALA A 397 8.36 11.36 -20.48
N ALA A 398 8.47 11.14 -21.80
CA ALA A 398 9.48 10.28 -22.40
C ALA A 398 10.92 10.78 -22.19
N THR A 399 11.08 12.09 -22.00
CA THR A 399 12.39 12.76 -21.79
C THR A 399 12.60 13.22 -20.35
N ASP A 400 11.58 13.10 -19.47
CA ASP A 400 11.67 13.50 -18.07
C ASP A 400 12.47 12.48 -17.27
N THR A 401 13.56 12.92 -16.65
CA THR A 401 14.41 12.08 -15.80
C THR A 401 14.10 12.21 -14.31
N GLN A 402 13.22 13.14 -13.92
CA GLN A 402 12.87 13.36 -12.52
C GLN A 402 12.21 12.09 -11.93
N GLY A 403 12.68 11.67 -10.76
CA GLY A 403 12.17 10.47 -10.09
C GLY A 403 12.37 9.19 -10.92
N GLY A 404 13.45 9.11 -11.73
CA GLY A 404 13.76 7.97 -12.57
C GLY A 404 12.90 7.86 -13.83
N GLY A 405 12.32 8.97 -14.29
CA GLY A 405 11.48 9.01 -15.48
C GLY A 405 10.08 8.42 -15.28
N PHE A 406 9.48 7.99 -16.36
CA PHE A 406 8.12 7.45 -16.37
C PHE A 406 8.09 5.97 -16.78
N VAL A 407 7.06 5.30 -16.32
CA VAL A 407 6.59 4.04 -16.90
C VAL A 407 5.23 4.27 -17.55
N VAL A 408 4.96 3.52 -18.61
CA VAL A 408 3.62 3.40 -19.20
C VAL A 408 3.03 2.06 -18.81
N GLN A 409 1.77 2.06 -18.42
CA GLN A 409 1.02 0.85 -18.07
C GLN A 409 -0.31 0.83 -18.83
N GLU A 410 -0.73 -0.35 -19.24
CA GLU A 410 -2.08 -0.55 -19.78
C GLU A 410 -3.11 -0.30 -18.67
N VAL A 411 -4.16 0.47 -19.00
CA VAL A 411 -5.23 0.80 -18.05
C VAL A 411 -6.05 -0.45 -17.73
N VAL A 412 -6.23 -0.72 -16.45
CA VAL A 412 -7.17 -1.75 -16.00
C VAL A 412 -8.59 -1.20 -16.11
N ASP A 413 -9.42 -1.86 -16.90
CA ASP A 413 -10.81 -1.45 -17.05
C ASP A 413 -11.61 -1.86 -15.80
N THR A 414 -11.88 -0.87 -14.96
CA THR A 414 -12.71 -1.02 -13.76
C THR A 414 -13.91 -0.10 -13.87
N GLN A 415 -15.03 -0.56 -13.33
CA GLN A 415 -16.24 0.25 -13.23
C GLN A 415 -16.44 0.71 -11.78
N PRO A 416 -16.92 1.93 -11.57
CA PRO A 416 -17.26 2.38 -10.23
C PRO A 416 -18.47 1.62 -9.70
N GLU A 417 -18.45 1.34 -8.39
CA GLU A 417 -19.51 0.64 -7.67
C GLU A 417 -20.20 1.60 -6.71
N GLU A 418 -21.52 1.45 -6.55
CA GLU A 418 -22.29 2.25 -5.60
C GLU A 418 -22.09 1.74 -4.17
N HIS A 419 -21.58 2.62 -3.33
CA HIS A 419 -21.42 2.43 -1.89
C HIS A 419 -22.14 3.52 -1.09
N LEU A 420 -22.44 3.24 0.16
CA LEU A 420 -23.09 4.19 1.06
C LEU A 420 -22.04 4.82 1.97
N LEU A 421 -21.66 6.05 1.65
CA LEU A 421 -20.67 6.82 2.40
C LEU A 421 -21.29 7.39 3.67
N CYS A 422 -20.68 7.10 4.83
CA CYS A 422 -21.15 7.54 6.13
C CYS A 422 -20.52 8.88 6.52
N GLY A 423 -21.34 9.88 6.74
CA GLY A 423 -21.00 11.11 7.42
C GLY A 423 -21.52 11.12 8.86
N THR A 424 -21.21 12.17 9.61
CA THR A 424 -21.64 12.33 11.01
C THR A 424 -23.16 12.47 11.18
N ASN A 425 -23.88 12.97 10.17
CA ASN A 425 -25.30 13.24 10.23
C ASN A 425 -26.09 12.64 9.05
N GLN A 426 -25.42 12.03 8.08
CA GLN A 426 -26.07 11.54 6.87
C GLN A 426 -25.31 10.36 6.27
N VAL A 427 -26.01 9.61 5.43
CA VAL A 427 -25.43 8.55 4.60
C VAL A 427 -25.78 8.87 3.16
N LEU A 428 -24.77 8.90 2.28
CA LEU A 428 -24.91 9.29 0.88
C LEU A 428 -24.52 8.17 -0.05
N PRO A 429 -25.37 7.81 -1.03
CA PRO A 429 -24.95 6.99 -2.16
C PRO A 429 -23.79 7.67 -2.88
N THR A 430 -22.71 6.93 -3.09
CA THR A 430 -21.49 7.44 -3.69
C THR A 430 -20.91 6.38 -4.62
N SER A 431 -20.57 6.79 -5.83
CA SER A 431 -19.97 5.93 -6.83
C SER A 431 -18.45 5.92 -6.62
N PHE A 432 -17.87 4.77 -6.27
CA PHE A 432 -16.45 4.60 -5.99
C PHE A 432 -15.78 3.62 -6.95
N PHE A 433 -14.62 3.99 -7.44
CA PHE A 433 -13.62 3.03 -7.87
C PHE A 433 -12.99 2.40 -6.63
N VAL A 434 -13.08 1.09 -6.52
CA VAL A 434 -12.60 0.36 -5.34
C VAL A 434 -11.32 -0.38 -5.68
N ASP A 435 -10.26 -0.12 -4.92
CA ASP A 435 -9.09 -0.96 -4.93
C ASP A 435 -9.11 -1.95 -3.74
N TYR A 436 -8.52 -3.09 -3.96
CA TYR A 436 -8.19 -4.05 -2.93
C TYR A 436 -6.68 -4.13 -2.82
N SER A 437 -6.15 -3.83 -1.65
CA SER A 437 -4.71 -3.98 -1.38
C SER A 437 -4.48 -5.18 -0.47
N ALA A 438 -3.59 -6.09 -0.87
CA ALA A 438 -3.27 -7.28 -0.07
C ALA A 438 -1.91 -7.14 0.60
N TYR A 439 -1.85 -7.54 1.87
CA TYR A 439 -0.60 -7.63 2.63
C TYR A 439 0.09 -8.97 2.43
N ALA A 440 1.42 -8.92 2.38
CA ALA A 440 2.26 -10.10 2.27
C ALA A 440 3.63 -9.87 2.91
N SER A 441 4.33 -10.95 3.23
CA SER A 441 5.73 -10.91 3.66
C SER A 441 6.64 -11.56 2.62
N VAL A 442 7.90 -11.14 2.56
CA VAL A 442 8.94 -11.73 1.72
C VAL A 442 10.07 -12.25 2.60
N GLY A 443 10.54 -13.46 2.32
CA GLY A 443 11.64 -14.07 3.08
C GLY A 443 11.27 -14.53 4.49
N LEU A 444 9.96 -14.54 4.85
CA LEU A 444 9.42 -15.04 6.11
C LEU A 444 8.53 -16.25 5.84
N ALA A 445 8.90 -17.39 6.42
CA ALA A 445 8.19 -18.65 6.15
C ALA A 445 7.17 -19.01 7.23
N LYS A 446 7.36 -18.56 8.49
CA LYS A 446 6.59 -19.02 9.64
C LYS A 446 5.33 -18.20 9.88
N GLN A 447 5.45 -16.88 9.88
CA GLN A 447 4.37 -15.96 10.26
C GLN A 447 4.27 -14.83 9.22
N PRO A 448 3.83 -15.11 7.98
CA PRO A 448 3.67 -14.05 6.99
C PRO A 448 2.55 -13.08 7.39
N ALA A 449 2.71 -11.80 7.09
CA ALA A 449 1.62 -10.84 7.18
C ALA A 449 0.59 -11.16 6.10
N TRP A 450 -0.65 -11.41 6.52
CA TRP A 450 -1.79 -11.62 5.63
C TRP A 450 -2.88 -10.61 5.91
N GLY A 451 -3.77 -10.46 4.97
CA GLY A 451 -4.93 -9.61 5.10
C GLY A 451 -5.03 -8.63 3.95
N GLY A 452 -5.83 -7.61 4.14
CA GLY A 452 -6.06 -6.60 3.11
C GLY A 452 -6.70 -5.34 3.63
N VAL A 453 -6.79 -4.36 2.75
CA VAL A 453 -7.57 -3.13 2.92
C VAL A 453 -8.30 -2.83 1.63
N CYS A 454 -9.52 -2.34 1.73
CA CYS A 454 -10.27 -1.83 0.60
C CYS A 454 -10.38 -0.31 0.71
N ARG A 455 -10.01 0.38 -0.38
CA ARG A 455 -10.10 1.84 -0.48
C ARG A 455 -11.03 2.20 -1.63
N GLY A 456 -11.79 3.26 -1.46
CA GLY A 456 -12.66 3.78 -2.50
C GLY A 456 -12.35 5.23 -2.81
N SER A 457 -12.51 5.63 -4.06
CA SER A 457 -12.38 7.01 -4.51
C SER A 457 -13.37 7.29 -5.63
N MET A 458 -13.86 8.51 -5.70
CA MET A 458 -14.66 8.97 -6.85
C MET A 458 -13.81 9.14 -8.13
N SER A 459 -12.49 9.12 -7.98
CA SER A 459 -11.53 9.13 -9.08
C SER A 459 -10.92 7.74 -9.27
N GLU A 460 -10.61 7.36 -10.50
CA GLU A 460 -9.87 6.14 -10.85
C GLU A 460 -8.47 6.09 -10.22
N ILE A 461 -7.94 7.22 -9.80
CA ILE A 461 -6.70 7.29 -9.03
C ILE A 461 -7.08 7.26 -7.55
N VAL A 462 -7.09 6.06 -6.97
CA VAL A 462 -7.52 5.86 -5.60
C VAL A 462 -6.50 6.45 -4.63
N ASN A 463 -6.92 7.47 -3.89
CA ASN A 463 -6.10 8.15 -2.89
C ASN A 463 -6.96 8.61 -1.71
N ILE A 464 -6.69 8.11 -0.51
CA ILE A 464 -7.43 8.47 0.71
C ILE A 464 -7.19 9.93 1.10
N VAL A 465 -5.96 10.41 0.98
CA VAL A 465 -5.62 11.81 1.32
C VAL A 465 -6.31 12.79 0.36
N GLY A 466 -6.61 12.35 -0.87
CA GLY A 466 -7.32 13.13 -1.89
C GLY A 466 -8.86 13.04 -1.84
N GLY A 467 -9.44 12.59 -0.73
CA GLY A 467 -10.91 12.52 -0.56
C GLY A 467 -11.51 11.12 -0.74
N GLY A 468 -10.69 10.09 -0.81
CA GLY A 468 -11.15 8.69 -0.78
C GLY A 468 -11.56 8.23 0.62
N GLY A 469 -12.14 7.03 0.70
CA GLY A 469 -12.59 6.40 1.94
C GLY A 469 -12.09 4.97 2.10
N VAL A 470 -12.30 4.41 3.29
CA VAL A 470 -12.03 3.01 3.60
C VAL A 470 -13.34 2.25 3.60
N LEU A 471 -13.36 1.12 2.89
CA LEU A 471 -14.48 0.19 2.93
C LEU A 471 -14.16 -0.91 3.95
N PRO A 472 -15.07 -1.21 4.91
CA PRO A 472 -14.87 -2.34 5.81
C PRO A 472 -14.68 -3.63 5.01
N LEU A 473 -13.60 -4.36 5.27
CA LEU A 473 -13.35 -5.67 4.67
C LEU A 473 -13.80 -6.73 5.67
N ILE A 474 -14.85 -7.48 5.33
CA ILE A 474 -15.37 -8.55 6.18
C ILE A 474 -15.40 -9.89 5.45
N THR A 475 -15.27 -10.96 6.24
CA THR A 475 -15.36 -12.32 5.67
C THR A 475 -16.82 -12.73 5.40
N THR A 476 -17.01 -13.63 4.43
CA THR A 476 -18.33 -14.23 4.12
C THR A 476 -18.95 -14.87 5.34
N GLU A 477 -18.15 -15.44 6.24
CA GLU A 477 -18.63 -16.06 7.46
C GLU A 477 -19.21 -15.04 8.44
N VAL A 478 -18.51 -13.92 8.66
CA VAL A 478 -19.00 -12.80 9.47
C VAL A 478 -20.28 -12.23 8.89
N ALA A 479 -20.29 -12.00 7.59
CA ALA A 479 -21.46 -11.48 6.89
C ALA A 479 -22.69 -12.40 7.03
N SER A 480 -22.49 -13.72 6.92
CA SER A 480 -23.56 -14.71 7.10
C SER A 480 -24.12 -14.70 8.52
N LYS A 481 -23.27 -14.58 9.54
CA LYS A 481 -23.72 -14.53 10.94
C LYS A 481 -24.50 -13.24 11.25
N LEU A 482 -24.07 -12.10 10.71
CA LEU A 482 -24.79 -10.83 10.83
C LEU A 482 -26.17 -10.90 10.14
N LEU A 483 -26.24 -11.51 8.94
CA LEU A 483 -27.51 -11.70 8.24
C LEU A 483 -28.48 -12.62 8.99
N LEU A 484 -27.97 -13.72 9.56
CA LEU A 484 -28.80 -14.63 10.38
C LEU A 484 -29.36 -13.91 11.61
N ALA A 485 -28.55 -13.12 12.31
CA ALA A 485 -29.02 -12.31 13.43
C ALA A 485 -30.08 -11.29 13.01
N TRP A 486 -29.90 -10.68 11.85
CA TRP A 486 -30.91 -9.77 11.27
C TRP A 486 -32.24 -10.47 11.03
N LYS A 487 -32.24 -11.67 10.46
CA LYS A 487 -33.47 -12.44 10.18
C LYS A 487 -34.21 -12.90 11.43
N ALA A 488 -33.54 -12.88 12.58
CA ALA A 488 -34.12 -13.25 13.86
C ALA A 488 -34.77 -12.08 14.61
N LEU A 489 -34.63 -10.84 14.11
CA LEU A 489 -35.31 -9.63 14.63
C LEU A 489 -36.76 -9.55 14.15
#